data_b3a60416b849f3df505423a237a964ed
#
_entry.id   b3a60416b849f3df505423a237a964ed
#
_cell.length_a   1.000
_cell.length_b   1.000
_cell.length_c   1.000
_cell.angle_alpha   90.00
_cell.angle_beta   90.00
_cell.angle_gamma   90.00
#
_symmetry.space_group_name_H-M   'P 1'
#
loop_
_entity.id
_entity.type
_entity.pdbx_description
1 polymer ?
#
loop_
_entity_poly.entity_id
_entity_poly.type
_entity_poly.pdbx_seq_one_letter_code
_entity_poly.pdbx_strand_id
1 'polypeptide(L)'
;MTDNRKSSLALIAGSLGMIITMAVHPHGAVAASQVESMARNLTIVHSLALASLMILFLGVFGLSQRLKSADRFEFIGLVLFAFASIAVMNAAVVDGLVAPNVMRRIVEAGAGAGESWRVAFRYNFEVNQGFARLYAVTSSIAIIFWSLSIWRNRTLARGLAVYGCVIGGASVIAVAAGLGMDVHGFGAIVLGQAIWFVTAGVLLPREPERSFAQPQS
;
A
#
# COMPACT_ATOMS: atom_id res chain seq x y z
N MET A 1 24.59 4.64 -11.15
CA MET A 1 23.14 4.69 -11.37
C MET A 1 22.63 5.95 -10.70
N THR A 2 21.97 6.85 -11.43
CA THR A 2 21.44 8.11 -10.87
C THR A 2 20.38 7.82 -9.79
N ASP A 3 20.19 8.73 -8.83
CA ASP A 3 19.22 8.54 -7.73
C ASP A 3 17.79 8.42 -8.26
N ASN A 4 17.47 9.10 -9.37
CA ASN A 4 16.18 8.94 -10.06
C ASN A 4 15.93 7.51 -10.57
N ARG A 5 16.97 6.82 -11.07
CA ARG A 5 16.83 5.42 -11.53
C ARG A 5 16.62 4.44 -10.39
N LYS A 6 17.27 4.65 -9.24
CA LYS A 6 17.05 3.82 -8.04
C LYS A 6 15.61 3.98 -7.53
N SER A 7 15.15 5.23 -7.43
CA SER A 7 13.79 5.54 -6.99
C SER A 7 12.74 4.98 -7.98
N SER A 8 12.98 5.11 -9.28
CA SER A 8 12.15 4.51 -10.34
C SER A 8 12.00 3.00 -10.17
N LEU A 9 13.14 2.29 -10.04
CA LEU A 9 13.13 0.84 -9.86
C LEU A 9 12.41 0.43 -8.56
N ALA A 10 12.61 1.19 -7.49
CA ALA A 10 11.94 0.92 -6.21
C ALA A 10 10.41 1.15 -6.31
N LEU A 11 9.95 2.21 -6.99
CA LEU A 11 8.53 2.42 -7.26
C LEU A 11 7.91 1.26 -8.04
N ILE A 12 8.57 0.85 -9.13
CA ILE A 12 8.07 -0.22 -9.99
C ILE A 12 8.09 -1.56 -9.25
N ALA A 13 9.24 -1.94 -8.68
CA ALA A 13 9.40 -3.24 -8.02
C ALA A 13 8.48 -3.38 -6.78
N GLY A 14 8.40 -2.35 -5.93
CA GLY A 14 7.53 -2.34 -4.77
C GLY A 14 6.05 -2.43 -5.15
N SER A 15 5.62 -1.67 -6.18
CA SER A 15 4.24 -1.73 -6.66
C SER A 15 3.88 -3.07 -7.29
N LEU A 16 4.76 -3.65 -8.09
CA LEU A 16 4.54 -4.98 -8.67
C LEU A 16 4.46 -6.05 -7.58
N GLY A 17 5.33 -5.97 -6.56
CA GLY A 17 5.25 -6.85 -5.40
C GLY A 17 3.90 -6.75 -4.68
N MET A 18 3.36 -5.54 -4.48
CA MET A 18 2.03 -5.34 -3.89
C MET A 18 0.91 -5.94 -4.77
N ILE A 19 0.98 -5.79 -6.09
CA ILE A 19 0.02 -6.44 -7.02
C ILE A 19 0.10 -7.96 -6.91
N ILE A 20 1.31 -8.52 -6.92
CA ILE A 20 1.51 -9.97 -6.81
C ILE A 20 0.92 -10.48 -5.49
N THR A 21 1.17 -9.80 -4.37
CA THR A 21 0.61 -10.21 -3.07
C THR A 21 -0.92 -10.23 -3.08
N MET A 22 -1.57 -9.25 -3.70
CA MET A 22 -3.03 -9.23 -3.84
C MET A 22 -3.53 -10.34 -4.76
N ALA A 23 -2.83 -10.63 -5.84
CA ALA A 23 -3.23 -11.68 -6.81
C ALA A 23 -3.12 -13.09 -6.24
N VAL A 24 -2.15 -13.33 -5.34
CA VAL A 24 -1.94 -14.66 -4.72
C VAL A 24 -2.49 -14.74 -3.29
N HIS A 25 -3.21 -13.70 -2.83
CA HIS A 25 -3.77 -13.66 -1.49
C HIS A 25 -4.79 -14.79 -1.29
N PRO A 26 -4.58 -15.67 -0.31
CA PRO A 26 -5.52 -16.76 -0.06
C PRO A 26 -6.85 -16.19 0.49
N HIS A 27 -7.96 -16.75 0.01
CA HIS A 27 -9.31 -16.33 0.39
C HIS A 27 -10.26 -17.52 0.45
N GLY A 28 -11.40 -17.36 1.13
CA GLY A 28 -12.45 -18.36 1.23
C GLY A 28 -12.45 -19.16 2.54
N ALA A 29 -13.45 -20.01 2.68
CA ALA A 29 -13.59 -20.89 3.85
C ALA A 29 -12.57 -22.01 3.81
N VAL A 30 -11.99 -22.36 4.95
CA VAL A 30 -10.91 -23.33 5.08
C VAL A 30 -11.37 -24.51 5.93
N ALA A 31 -11.29 -25.73 5.39
CA ALA A 31 -11.49 -26.94 6.16
C ALA A 31 -10.36 -27.13 7.19
N ALA A 32 -10.65 -27.77 8.31
CA ALA A 32 -9.66 -28.00 9.38
C ALA A 32 -8.36 -28.66 8.86
N SER A 33 -8.48 -29.58 7.90
CA SER A 33 -7.34 -30.24 7.25
C SER A 33 -6.46 -29.33 6.39
N GLN A 34 -6.94 -28.13 6.03
CA GLN A 34 -6.25 -27.18 5.17
C GLN A 34 -5.67 -25.99 5.95
N VAL A 35 -5.93 -25.90 7.26
CA VAL A 35 -5.53 -24.74 8.08
C VAL A 35 -4.02 -24.51 8.04
N GLU A 36 -3.20 -25.58 8.10
CA GLU A 36 -1.74 -25.41 8.08
C GLU A 36 -1.21 -24.87 6.76
N SER A 37 -1.75 -25.32 5.64
CA SER A 37 -1.37 -24.79 4.32
C SER A 37 -1.82 -23.34 4.13
N MET A 38 -3.04 -23.01 4.58
CA MET A 38 -3.55 -21.64 4.56
C MET A 38 -2.71 -20.71 5.45
N ALA A 39 -2.44 -21.13 6.68
CA ALA A 39 -1.63 -20.36 7.62
C ALA A 39 -0.24 -20.04 7.06
N ARG A 40 0.42 -21.05 6.46
CA ARG A 40 1.72 -20.87 5.80
C ARG A 40 1.63 -19.90 4.63
N ASN A 41 0.62 -20.04 3.76
CA ASN A 41 0.44 -19.16 2.61
C ASN A 41 0.17 -17.71 3.04
N LEU A 42 -0.69 -17.48 4.04
CA LEU A 42 -0.91 -16.15 4.63
C LEU A 42 0.40 -15.52 5.10
N THR A 43 1.21 -16.28 5.85
CA THR A 43 2.50 -15.76 6.34
C THR A 43 3.45 -15.39 5.19
N ILE A 44 3.56 -16.23 4.15
CA ILE A 44 4.43 -15.97 3.00
C ILE A 44 3.96 -14.71 2.25
N VAL A 45 2.67 -14.64 1.92
CA VAL A 45 2.10 -13.53 1.14
C VAL A 45 2.26 -12.21 1.88
N HIS A 46 1.98 -12.16 3.18
CA HIS A 46 2.12 -10.93 3.96
C HIS A 46 3.59 -10.55 4.22
N SER A 47 4.48 -11.53 4.35
CA SER A 47 5.93 -11.23 4.40
C SER A 47 6.42 -10.60 3.08
N LEU A 48 5.94 -11.08 1.94
CA LEU A 48 6.22 -10.46 0.64
C LEU A 48 5.62 -9.05 0.55
N ALA A 49 4.39 -8.85 1.06
CA ALA A 49 3.76 -7.53 1.11
C ALA A 49 4.59 -6.53 1.93
N LEU A 50 5.06 -6.94 3.11
CA LEU A 50 5.92 -6.11 3.98
C LEU A 50 7.23 -5.72 3.28
N ALA A 51 7.91 -6.67 2.65
CA ALA A 51 9.13 -6.39 1.88
C ALA A 51 8.87 -5.44 0.70
N SER A 52 7.78 -5.67 -0.03
CA SER A 52 7.36 -4.84 -1.18
C SER A 52 7.02 -3.41 -0.75
N LEU A 53 6.36 -3.25 0.40
CA LEU A 53 6.03 -1.93 0.96
C LEU A 53 7.30 -1.14 1.33
N MET A 54 8.29 -1.78 1.95
CA MET A 54 9.57 -1.13 2.27
C MET A 54 10.28 -0.63 1.01
N ILE A 55 10.31 -1.46 -0.04
CA ILE A 55 10.89 -1.09 -1.33
C ILE A 55 10.09 0.08 -1.94
N LEU A 56 8.76 0.00 -1.94
CA LEU A 56 7.90 1.08 -2.44
C LEU A 56 8.14 2.39 -1.68
N PHE A 57 8.28 2.32 -0.35
CA PHE A 57 8.52 3.51 0.47
C PHE A 57 9.83 4.23 0.10
N LEU A 58 10.91 3.47 -0.19
CA LEU A 58 12.16 4.06 -0.69
C LEU A 58 11.96 4.75 -2.04
N GLY A 59 11.17 4.16 -2.92
CA GLY A 59 10.79 4.77 -4.20
C GLY A 59 10.00 6.05 -4.04
N VAL A 60 9.02 6.04 -3.17
CA VAL A 60 8.16 7.20 -2.83
C VAL A 60 8.96 8.34 -2.18
N PHE A 61 9.91 8.01 -1.31
CA PHE A 61 10.82 8.99 -0.74
C PHE A 61 11.60 9.71 -1.84
N GLY A 62 12.21 8.97 -2.78
CA GLY A 62 12.93 9.55 -3.91
C GLY A 62 12.02 10.35 -4.85
N LEU A 63 10.80 9.89 -5.10
CA LEU A 63 9.79 10.66 -5.84
C LEU A 63 9.49 12.00 -5.16
N SER A 64 9.25 12.00 -3.86
CA SER A 64 8.98 13.22 -3.09
C SER A 64 10.15 14.19 -3.14
N GLN A 65 11.39 13.71 -3.05
CA GLN A 65 12.58 14.55 -3.23
C GLN A 65 12.62 15.18 -4.63
N ARG A 66 12.22 14.44 -5.66
CA ARG A 66 12.17 14.94 -7.05
C ARG A 66 11.08 15.97 -7.27
N LEU A 67 9.93 15.83 -6.62
CA LEU A 67 8.78 16.73 -6.72
C LEU A 67 8.92 17.99 -5.83
N LYS A 68 10.00 18.13 -5.07
CA LYS A 68 10.21 19.21 -4.11
C LYS A 68 9.86 20.59 -4.68
N SER A 69 8.98 21.31 -3.99
CA SER A 69 8.41 22.58 -4.40
C SER A 69 8.23 23.54 -3.21
N ALA A 70 7.97 24.80 -3.49
CA ALA A 70 7.68 25.79 -2.45
C ALA A 70 6.38 25.49 -1.67
N ASP A 71 5.40 24.87 -2.31
CA ASP A 71 4.08 24.55 -1.73
C ASP A 71 4.10 23.35 -0.77
N ARG A 72 5.19 22.61 -0.72
CA ARG A 72 5.38 21.42 0.14
C ARG A 72 4.32 20.30 0.00
N PHE A 73 3.55 20.27 -1.08
CA PHE A 73 2.55 19.20 -1.30
C PHE A 73 3.18 17.83 -1.33
N GLU A 74 4.36 17.69 -1.91
CA GLU A 74 5.12 16.43 -1.94
C GLU A 74 5.53 15.96 -0.54
N PHE A 75 5.81 16.90 0.37
CA PHE A 75 6.14 16.59 1.76
C PHE A 75 4.89 16.11 2.52
N ILE A 76 3.76 16.78 2.34
CA ILE A 76 2.48 16.37 2.94
C ILE A 76 2.13 14.96 2.43
N GLY A 77 2.25 14.70 1.12
CA GLY A 77 2.05 13.38 0.53
C GLY A 77 2.95 12.32 1.16
N LEU A 78 4.25 12.64 1.37
CA LEU A 78 5.20 11.71 2.01
C LEU A 78 4.81 11.38 3.46
N VAL A 79 4.44 12.38 4.23
CA VAL A 79 4.00 12.19 5.63
C VAL A 79 2.74 11.32 5.70
N LEU A 80 1.74 11.62 4.87
CA LEU A 80 0.51 10.82 4.79
C LEU A 80 0.80 9.39 4.37
N PHE A 81 1.68 9.18 3.39
CA PHE A 81 2.05 7.84 2.96
C PHE A 81 2.85 7.07 4.03
N ALA A 82 3.64 7.77 4.86
CA ALA A 82 4.29 7.15 6.01
C ALA A 82 3.27 6.61 7.02
N PHE A 83 2.23 7.39 7.36
CA PHE A 83 1.13 6.92 8.19
C PHE A 83 0.35 5.77 7.54
N ALA A 84 0.08 5.87 6.23
CA ALA A 84 -0.54 4.78 5.47
C ALA A 84 0.32 3.51 5.56
N SER A 85 1.64 3.63 5.40
CA SER A 85 2.56 2.49 5.48
C SER A 85 2.52 1.82 6.85
N ILE A 86 2.48 2.60 7.94
CA ILE A 86 2.33 2.06 9.30
C ILE A 86 0.99 1.30 9.42
N ALA A 87 -0.09 1.84 8.89
CA ALA A 87 -1.40 1.19 8.94
C ALA A 87 -1.38 -0.15 8.20
N VAL A 88 -0.91 -0.19 6.94
CA VAL A 88 -0.89 -1.45 6.17
C VAL A 88 0.14 -2.46 6.70
N MET A 89 1.23 -2.01 7.33
CA MET A 89 2.14 -2.90 8.05
C MET A 89 1.43 -3.60 9.22
N ASN A 90 0.64 -2.86 10.00
CA ASN A 90 -0.17 -3.45 11.07
C ASN A 90 -1.23 -4.41 10.51
N ALA A 91 -1.91 -4.06 9.41
CA ALA A 91 -2.82 -4.98 8.72
C ALA A 91 -2.11 -6.28 8.32
N ALA A 92 -0.93 -6.18 7.71
CA ALA A 92 -0.15 -7.34 7.28
C ALA A 92 0.34 -8.21 8.45
N VAL A 93 0.71 -7.60 9.58
CA VAL A 93 1.07 -8.33 10.80
C VAL A 93 -0.14 -9.06 11.37
N VAL A 94 -1.28 -8.37 11.48
CA VAL A 94 -2.53 -8.91 12.02
C VAL A 94 -3.02 -10.09 11.18
N ASP A 95 -3.03 -9.97 9.86
CA ASP A 95 -3.54 -11.00 8.96
C ASP A 95 -2.51 -12.08 8.61
N GLY A 96 -1.24 -11.71 8.49
CA GLY A 96 -0.18 -12.63 8.06
C GLY A 96 0.57 -13.35 9.18
N LEU A 97 0.64 -12.77 10.38
CA LEU A 97 1.42 -13.34 11.49
C LEU A 97 0.55 -13.72 12.69
N VAL A 98 -0.52 -12.97 12.98
CA VAL A 98 -1.42 -13.25 14.10
C VAL A 98 -2.52 -14.24 13.72
N ALA A 99 -3.25 -13.95 12.62
CA ALA A 99 -4.36 -14.80 12.18
C ALA A 99 -3.97 -16.28 11.96
N PRO A 100 -2.81 -16.62 11.34
CA PRO A 100 -2.36 -18.00 11.20
C PRO A 100 -2.25 -18.74 12.54
N ASN A 101 -1.74 -18.09 13.56
CA ASN A 101 -1.61 -18.69 14.88
C ASN A 101 -2.97 -18.90 15.56
N VAL A 102 -3.89 -17.94 15.43
CA VAL A 102 -5.26 -18.06 15.95
C VAL A 102 -6.00 -19.20 15.23
N MET A 103 -5.84 -19.36 13.90
CA MET A 103 -6.42 -20.45 13.14
C MET A 103 -5.97 -21.83 13.64
N ARG A 104 -4.68 -22.01 13.92
CA ARG A 104 -4.14 -23.25 14.51
C ARG A 104 -4.78 -23.52 15.88
N ARG A 105 -4.87 -22.50 16.76
CA ARG A 105 -5.49 -22.62 18.09
C ARG A 105 -6.95 -23.05 18.03
N ILE A 106 -7.71 -22.57 17.02
CA ILE A 106 -9.11 -23.00 16.82
C ILE A 106 -9.17 -24.52 16.57
N VAL A 107 -8.28 -25.04 15.72
CA VAL A 107 -8.26 -26.47 15.38
C VAL A 107 -7.78 -27.31 16.56
N GLU A 108 -6.69 -26.90 17.23
CA GLU A 108 -6.13 -27.60 18.39
C GLU A 108 -7.12 -27.70 19.57
N ALA A 109 -7.89 -26.64 19.80
CA ALA A 109 -8.81 -26.56 20.94
C ALA A 109 -10.12 -27.37 20.73
N GLY A 110 -10.43 -27.76 19.50
CA GLY A 110 -11.66 -28.52 19.18
C GLY A 110 -12.96 -27.72 19.39
N ALA A 111 -14.09 -28.45 19.48
CA ALA A 111 -15.42 -27.83 19.41
C ALA A 111 -15.77 -26.93 20.62
N GLY A 112 -15.35 -27.27 21.82
CA GLY A 112 -15.71 -26.55 23.05
C GLY A 112 -14.86 -25.30 23.29
N ALA A 113 -13.56 -25.48 23.51
CA ALA A 113 -12.62 -24.37 23.80
C ALA A 113 -12.30 -23.51 22.56
N GLY A 114 -12.58 -24.01 21.37
CA GLY A 114 -12.37 -23.29 20.10
C GLY A 114 -13.23 -22.02 19.93
N GLU A 115 -14.36 -21.88 20.66
CA GLU A 115 -15.24 -20.71 20.50
C GLU A 115 -14.56 -19.42 20.93
N SER A 116 -13.81 -19.41 22.03
CA SER A 116 -13.06 -18.23 22.45
C SER A 116 -12.05 -17.78 21.39
N TRP A 117 -11.38 -18.74 20.72
CA TRP A 117 -10.45 -18.45 19.64
C TRP A 117 -11.17 -17.95 18.37
N ARG A 118 -12.41 -18.39 18.10
CA ARG A 118 -13.21 -17.83 17.00
C ARG A 118 -13.60 -16.39 17.25
N VAL A 119 -13.92 -16.02 18.51
CA VAL A 119 -14.17 -14.62 18.88
C VAL A 119 -12.91 -13.78 18.65
N ALA A 120 -11.74 -14.27 19.10
CA ALA A 120 -10.47 -13.61 18.85
C ALA A 120 -10.17 -13.45 17.34
N PHE A 121 -10.49 -14.46 16.54
CA PHE A 121 -10.31 -14.40 15.08
C PHE A 121 -11.20 -13.34 14.41
N ARG A 122 -12.47 -13.25 14.82
CA ARG A 122 -13.38 -12.19 14.34
C ARG A 122 -12.89 -10.80 14.72
N TYR A 123 -12.45 -10.62 15.97
CA TYR A 123 -11.86 -9.35 16.40
C TYR A 123 -10.61 -8.99 15.58
N ASN A 124 -9.73 -9.94 15.36
CA ASN A 124 -8.54 -9.78 14.52
C ASN A 124 -8.91 -9.32 13.10
N PHE A 125 -9.95 -9.91 12.50
CA PHE A 125 -10.47 -9.52 11.20
C PHE A 125 -10.95 -8.06 11.19
N GLU A 126 -11.74 -7.62 12.19
CA GLU A 126 -12.22 -6.23 12.27
C GLU A 126 -11.06 -5.23 12.43
N VAL A 127 -10.05 -5.58 13.23
CA VAL A 127 -8.83 -4.77 13.39
C VAL A 127 -8.10 -4.64 12.06
N ASN A 128 -7.95 -5.74 11.32
CA ASN A 128 -7.36 -5.73 9.99
C ASN A 128 -8.12 -4.82 9.02
N GLN A 129 -9.47 -4.92 9.00
CA GLN A 129 -10.33 -4.05 8.18
C GLN A 129 -10.14 -2.58 8.53
N GLY A 130 -9.99 -2.24 9.80
CA GLY A 130 -9.73 -0.88 10.28
C GLY A 130 -8.42 -0.32 9.73
N PHE A 131 -7.35 -1.09 9.83
CA PHE A 131 -6.04 -0.70 9.29
C PHE A 131 -6.03 -0.61 7.76
N ALA A 132 -6.72 -1.53 7.07
CA ALA A 132 -6.85 -1.49 5.62
C ALA A 132 -7.59 -0.22 5.14
N ARG A 133 -8.68 0.18 5.82
CA ARG A 133 -9.39 1.44 5.54
C ARG A 133 -8.50 2.65 5.78
N LEU A 134 -7.77 2.68 6.88
CA LEU A 134 -6.85 3.78 7.18
C LEU A 134 -5.77 3.91 6.10
N TYR A 135 -5.17 2.80 5.67
CA TYR A 135 -4.24 2.79 4.55
C TYR A 135 -4.90 3.33 3.28
N ALA A 136 -6.05 2.79 2.90
CA ALA A 136 -6.73 3.15 1.66
C ALA A 136 -7.03 4.67 1.58
N VAL A 137 -7.49 5.27 2.67
CA VAL A 137 -7.79 6.70 2.73
C VAL A 137 -6.52 7.54 2.72
N THR A 138 -5.56 7.25 3.61
CA THR A 138 -4.37 8.10 3.77
C THR A 138 -3.42 8.01 2.58
N SER A 139 -3.24 6.81 1.98
CA SER A 139 -2.44 6.65 0.76
C SER A 139 -3.08 7.33 -0.45
N SER A 140 -4.41 7.28 -0.55
CA SER A 140 -5.15 7.95 -1.62
C SER A 140 -5.02 9.47 -1.53
N ILE A 141 -5.12 10.04 -0.33
CA ILE A 141 -4.90 11.47 -0.10
C ILE A 141 -3.44 11.84 -0.40
N ALA A 142 -2.47 10.98 -0.05
CA ALA A 142 -1.07 11.19 -0.40
C ALA A 142 -0.86 11.30 -1.92
N ILE A 143 -1.48 10.40 -2.70
CA ILE A 143 -1.44 10.42 -4.17
C ILE A 143 -2.06 11.71 -4.72
N ILE A 144 -3.15 12.21 -4.13
CA ILE A 144 -3.74 13.50 -4.52
C ILE A 144 -2.73 14.63 -4.31
N PHE A 145 -2.06 14.69 -3.15
CA PHE A 145 -1.06 15.74 -2.89
C PHE A 145 0.13 15.69 -3.84
N TRP A 146 0.66 14.51 -4.16
CA TRP A 146 1.71 14.38 -5.18
C TRP A 146 1.19 14.76 -6.57
N SER A 147 -0.05 14.40 -6.90
CA SER A 147 -0.68 14.77 -8.16
C SER A 147 -0.86 16.28 -8.30
N LEU A 148 -1.25 16.98 -7.23
CA LEU A 148 -1.31 18.44 -7.18
C LEU A 148 0.07 19.07 -7.36
N SER A 149 1.11 18.51 -6.73
CA SER A 149 2.49 18.97 -6.92
C SER A 149 2.93 18.80 -8.38
N ILE A 150 2.65 17.65 -9.01
CA ILE A 150 2.94 17.39 -10.43
C ILE A 150 2.21 18.39 -11.32
N TRP A 151 0.92 18.61 -11.06
CA TRP A 151 0.08 19.52 -11.85
C TRP A 151 0.60 20.96 -11.83
N ARG A 152 0.91 21.47 -10.64
CA ARG A 152 1.37 22.84 -10.45
C ARG A 152 2.78 23.07 -10.99
N ASN A 153 3.70 22.17 -10.70
CA ASN A 153 5.12 22.34 -11.00
C ASN A 153 5.53 21.74 -12.34
N ARG A 154 4.63 21.04 -13.02
CA ARG A 154 4.88 20.37 -14.32
C ARG A 154 6.14 19.49 -14.30
N THR A 155 6.34 18.81 -13.19
CA THR A 155 7.53 17.97 -12.96
C THR A 155 7.45 16.61 -13.65
N LEU A 156 6.24 16.13 -13.92
CA LEU A 156 5.93 14.90 -14.65
C LEU A 156 4.71 15.16 -15.57
N ALA A 157 4.31 14.16 -16.34
CA ALA A 157 3.18 14.26 -17.26
C ALA A 157 1.86 14.64 -16.54
N ARG A 158 1.15 15.66 -17.04
CA ARG A 158 -0.13 16.11 -16.47
C ARG A 158 -1.19 15.00 -16.41
N GLY A 159 -1.18 14.07 -17.37
CA GLY A 159 -2.07 12.91 -17.36
C GLY A 159 -1.93 12.05 -16.10
N LEU A 160 -0.70 11.92 -15.57
CA LEU A 160 -0.47 11.24 -14.30
C LEU A 160 -1.10 11.98 -13.12
N ALA A 161 -1.04 13.32 -13.12
CA ALA A 161 -1.66 14.14 -12.08
C ALA A 161 -3.18 14.00 -12.10
N VAL A 162 -3.80 14.06 -13.28
CA VAL A 162 -5.25 13.86 -13.44
C VAL A 162 -5.66 12.46 -12.95
N TYR A 163 -4.96 11.42 -13.42
CA TYR A 163 -5.23 10.06 -12.99
C TYR A 163 -5.13 9.89 -11.46
N GLY A 164 -4.08 10.46 -10.85
CA GLY A 164 -3.90 10.36 -9.39
C GLY A 164 -4.99 11.11 -8.59
N CYS A 165 -5.45 12.26 -9.05
CA CYS A 165 -6.58 12.94 -8.41
C CYS A 165 -7.88 12.13 -8.55
N VAL A 166 -8.11 11.53 -9.72
CA VAL A 166 -9.32 10.72 -9.97
C VAL A 166 -9.30 9.44 -9.14
N ILE A 167 -8.22 8.66 -9.21
CA ILE A 167 -8.16 7.38 -8.47
C ILE A 167 -8.10 7.60 -6.97
N GLY A 168 -7.37 8.62 -6.50
CA GLY A 168 -7.31 8.97 -5.09
C GLY A 168 -8.68 9.43 -4.56
N GLY A 169 -9.34 10.34 -5.27
CA GLY A 169 -10.68 10.81 -4.92
C GLY A 169 -11.73 9.69 -4.94
N ALA A 170 -11.74 8.86 -5.99
CA ALA A 170 -12.64 7.72 -6.11
C ALA A 170 -12.44 6.72 -4.97
N SER A 171 -11.19 6.42 -4.59
CA SER A 171 -10.89 5.52 -3.48
C SER A 171 -11.40 6.06 -2.14
N VAL A 172 -11.18 7.34 -1.84
CA VAL A 172 -11.70 7.97 -0.61
C VAL A 172 -13.22 7.91 -0.55
N ILE A 173 -13.88 8.26 -1.66
CA ILE A 173 -15.36 8.23 -1.76
C ILE A 173 -15.87 6.79 -1.59
N ALA A 174 -15.25 5.80 -2.25
CA ALA A 174 -15.65 4.40 -2.15
C ALA A 174 -15.56 3.88 -0.70
N VAL A 175 -14.46 4.19 0.00
CA VAL A 175 -14.30 3.83 1.42
C VAL A 175 -15.35 4.52 2.29
N ALA A 176 -15.59 5.81 2.07
CA ALA A 176 -16.61 6.57 2.80
C ALA A 176 -18.03 6.06 2.52
N ALA A 177 -18.28 5.54 1.31
CA ALA A 177 -19.54 4.89 0.93
C ALA A 177 -19.68 3.45 1.45
N GLY A 178 -18.70 2.94 2.22
CA GLY A 178 -18.78 1.62 2.83
C GLY A 178 -18.20 0.48 2.00
N LEU A 179 -17.31 0.75 1.03
CA LEU A 179 -16.59 -0.31 0.32
C LEU A 179 -15.89 -1.23 1.34
N GLY A 180 -16.17 -2.54 1.25
CA GLY A 180 -15.50 -3.55 2.05
C GLY A 180 -14.01 -3.63 1.70
N MET A 181 -13.17 -3.81 2.73
CA MET A 181 -11.72 -3.98 2.55
C MET A 181 -11.35 -5.47 2.46
N ASP A 182 -12.18 -6.25 1.79
CA ASP A 182 -11.85 -7.62 1.41
C ASP A 182 -10.81 -7.65 0.27
N VAL A 183 -10.42 -8.83 -0.17
CA VAL A 183 -9.41 -9.00 -1.23
C VAL A 183 -9.78 -8.24 -2.51
N HIS A 184 -11.07 -8.16 -2.86
CA HIS A 184 -11.53 -7.48 -4.08
C HIS A 184 -11.56 -5.96 -3.90
N GLY A 185 -12.19 -5.45 -2.84
CA GLY A 185 -12.30 -4.00 -2.61
C GLY A 185 -10.95 -3.37 -2.31
N PHE A 186 -10.17 -3.96 -1.41
CA PHE A 186 -8.82 -3.50 -1.11
C PHE A 186 -7.88 -3.68 -2.31
N GLY A 187 -7.98 -4.84 -3.01
CA GLY A 187 -7.19 -5.12 -4.21
C GLY A 187 -7.44 -4.12 -5.35
N ALA A 188 -8.67 -3.70 -5.56
CA ALA A 188 -8.99 -2.67 -6.56
C ALA A 188 -8.32 -1.32 -6.26
N ILE A 189 -8.31 -0.89 -4.98
CA ILE A 189 -7.62 0.31 -4.54
C ILE A 189 -6.11 0.18 -4.74
N VAL A 190 -5.51 -0.93 -4.28
CA VAL A 190 -4.07 -1.21 -4.43
C VAL A 190 -3.67 -1.23 -5.90
N LEU A 191 -4.45 -1.86 -6.78
CA LEU A 191 -4.19 -1.89 -8.22
C LEU A 191 -4.21 -0.49 -8.84
N GLY A 192 -5.23 0.31 -8.53
CA GLY A 192 -5.33 1.67 -9.03
C GLY A 192 -4.15 2.54 -8.58
N GLN A 193 -3.74 2.44 -7.33
CA GLN A 193 -2.58 3.15 -6.79
C GLN A 193 -1.27 2.63 -7.41
N ALA A 194 -1.13 1.31 -7.59
CA ALA A 194 0.06 0.71 -8.17
C ALA A 194 0.28 1.15 -9.63
N ILE A 195 -0.80 1.30 -10.42
CA ILE A 195 -0.71 1.87 -11.77
C ILE A 195 -0.13 3.29 -11.71
N TRP A 196 -0.56 4.11 -10.75
CA TRP A 196 -0.01 5.45 -10.56
C TRP A 196 1.48 5.42 -10.22
N PHE A 197 1.89 4.59 -9.24
CA PHE A 197 3.29 4.48 -8.81
C PHE A 197 4.19 3.91 -9.91
N VAL A 198 3.75 2.88 -10.64
CA VAL A 198 4.50 2.31 -11.78
C VAL A 198 4.67 3.36 -12.86
N THR A 199 3.61 4.10 -13.21
CA THR A 199 3.68 5.16 -14.22
C THR A 199 4.62 6.29 -13.77
N ALA A 200 4.54 6.73 -12.51
CA ALA A 200 5.49 7.67 -11.93
C ALA A 200 6.93 7.16 -12.04
N GLY A 201 7.16 5.89 -11.69
CA GLY A 201 8.46 5.24 -11.81
C GLY A 201 8.99 5.22 -13.24
N VAL A 202 8.16 4.94 -14.23
CA VAL A 202 8.56 4.96 -15.66
C VAL A 202 8.91 6.36 -16.16
N LEU A 203 8.22 7.38 -15.66
CA LEU A 203 8.43 8.77 -16.09
C LEU A 203 9.62 9.43 -15.38
N LEU A 204 9.91 9.05 -14.14
CA LEU A 204 10.91 9.69 -13.29
C LEU A 204 12.33 9.78 -13.91
N PRO A 205 12.88 8.76 -14.61
CA PRO A 205 14.21 8.82 -15.23
C PRO A 205 14.29 9.70 -16.48
N ARG A 206 13.15 10.03 -17.09
CA ARG A 206 13.10 10.78 -18.35
C ARG A 206 13.23 12.28 -18.14
N GLU A 207 13.01 12.76 -16.93
CA GLU A 207 13.13 14.16 -16.58
C GLU A 207 14.58 14.52 -16.28
N PRO A 208 15.12 15.63 -16.84
CA PRO A 208 16.48 16.10 -16.52
C PRO A 208 16.60 16.39 -15.02
N GLU A 209 17.73 16.02 -14.45
CA GLU A 209 18.04 16.40 -13.06
C GLU A 209 18.08 17.93 -12.98
N ARG A 210 17.21 18.50 -12.14
CA ARG A 210 17.26 19.95 -11.87
C ARG A 210 18.59 20.23 -11.15
N SER A 211 19.55 20.82 -11.86
CA SER A 211 20.73 21.39 -11.24
C SER A 211 20.25 22.46 -10.25
N PHE A 212 20.43 22.21 -8.96
CA PHE A 212 20.33 23.28 -7.98
C PHE A 212 21.51 24.23 -8.28
N ALA A 213 21.27 25.27 -9.09
CA ALA A 213 22.21 26.35 -9.24
C ALA A 213 22.53 26.82 -7.82
N GLN A 214 23.80 26.67 -7.41
CA GLN A 214 24.30 27.29 -6.19
C GLN A 214 24.00 28.78 -6.32
N PRO A 215 23.46 29.43 -5.28
CA PRO A 215 23.41 30.88 -5.28
C PRO A 215 24.84 31.39 -5.48
N GLN A 216 25.04 32.10 -6.59
CA GLN A 216 26.30 32.84 -6.79
C GLN A 216 26.37 33.84 -5.65
N SER A 217 27.35 33.60 -4.80
CA SER A 217 27.75 34.51 -3.69
C SER A 217 28.25 35.84 -4.21
#